data_b87c0ccc98b69e93c19832015a5018c6
#
_entry.id   b87c0ccc98b69e93c19832015a5018c6
#
_cell.length_a   1.000
_cell.length_b   1.000
_cell.length_c   1.000
_cell.angle_alpha   90.00
_cell.angle_beta   90.00
_cell.angle_gamma   90.00
#
_symmetry.space_group_name_H-M   'P 1'
#
loop_
_entity.id
_entity.type
_entity.pdbx_description
1 polymer ?
#
loop_
_entity_poly.entity_id
_entity_poly.type
_entity_poly.pdbx_seq_one_letter_code
_entity_poly.pdbx_strand_id
1 'polypeptide(L)' 'KDSVEHVLNPGRQAWVHVATGEIEVNGQVLKAGDAAALSEEARVKLAAQQPSQVLLFDLN' A
#
# COMPACT_ATOMS: atom_id res chain seq x y z
N LYS A 1 -13.25 8.98 -3.12
CA LYS A 1 -12.47 7.94 -2.45
C LYS A 1 -12.36 6.71 -3.32
N ASP A 2 -11.17 6.23 -3.50
CA ASP A 2 -10.92 5.02 -4.24
C ASP A 2 -10.23 4.01 -3.35
N SER A 3 -10.55 2.75 -3.56
CA SER A 3 -9.88 1.68 -2.84
C SER A 3 -9.48 0.59 -3.81
N VAL A 4 -8.35 -0.04 -3.54
CA VAL A 4 -7.79 -1.09 -4.38
C VAL A 4 -7.30 -2.20 -3.46
N GLU A 5 -7.46 -3.43 -3.90
CA GLU A 5 -6.94 -4.57 -3.17
C GLU A 5 -5.99 -5.36 -4.05
N HIS A 6 -4.84 -5.68 -3.52
CA HIS A 6 -3.84 -6.47 -4.21
C HIS A 6 -3.59 -7.74 -3.41
N VAL A 7 -3.64 -8.89 -4.09
CA VAL A 7 -3.44 -10.18 -3.44
C VAL A 7 -1.99 -10.60 -3.62
N LEU A 8 -1.34 -10.94 -2.51
CA LEU A 8 0.05 -11.41 -2.52
C LEU A 8 0.09 -12.92 -2.48
N ASN A 9 0.96 -13.51 -3.28
CA ASN A 9 1.20 -14.95 -3.21
C ASN A 9 2.03 -15.26 -1.96
N PRO A 10 1.90 -16.48 -1.44
CA PRO A 10 2.71 -16.88 -0.29
C PRO A 10 4.20 -16.67 -0.54
N GLY A 11 4.89 -16.16 0.46
CA GLY A 11 6.33 -15.95 0.39
C GLY A 11 6.74 -14.64 -0.27
N ARG A 12 5.78 -13.83 -0.71
CA ARG A 12 6.09 -12.56 -1.35
C ARG A 12 5.93 -11.41 -0.36
N GLN A 13 6.54 -10.32 -0.71
CA GLN A 13 6.49 -9.09 0.10
C GLN A 13 6.01 -7.95 -0.77
N ALA A 14 5.39 -6.98 -0.14
CA ALA A 14 4.98 -5.76 -0.82
C ALA A 14 5.65 -4.56 -0.17
N TRP A 15 6.07 -3.62 -0.99
CA TRP A 15 6.61 -2.35 -0.54
C TRP A 15 5.71 -1.25 -1.07
N VAL A 16 5.17 -0.44 -0.18
CA VAL A 16 4.27 0.66 -0.55
C VAL A 16 4.95 1.98 -0.19
N HIS A 17 5.04 2.87 -1.16
CA HIS A 17 5.62 4.19 -0.95
C HIS A 17 4.63 5.24 -1.45
N VAL A 18 4.25 6.15 -0.57
CA VAL A 18 3.31 7.23 -0.91
C VAL A 18 4.10 8.43 -1.39
N ALA A 19 3.97 8.74 -2.67
CA ALA A 19 4.69 9.87 -3.27
C ALA A 19 3.97 11.18 -2.97
N THR A 20 2.65 11.20 -3.14
CA THR A 20 1.84 12.38 -2.83
C THR A 20 0.52 11.92 -2.21
N GLY A 21 -0.08 12.80 -1.43
CA GLY A 21 -1.39 12.55 -0.86
C GLY A 21 -1.31 11.75 0.43
N GLU A 22 -2.36 11.00 0.67
CA GLU A 22 -2.50 10.23 1.90
C GLU A 22 -3.24 8.95 1.57
N ILE A 23 -2.71 7.83 2.04
CA ILE A 23 -3.23 6.51 1.72
C ILE A 23 -3.37 5.71 3.00
N GLU A 24 -4.44 4.93 3.09
CA GLU A 24 -4.58 3.96 4.14
C GLU A 24 -4.20 2.58 3.60
N VAL A 25 -3.25 1.92 4.25
CA VAL A 25 -2.76 0.62 3.83
C VAL A 25 -3.08 -0.37 4.95
N ASN A 26 -3.99 -1.30 4.69
CA ASN A 26 -4.40 -2.31 5.67
C ASN A 26 -4.74 -1.68 7.02
N GLY A 27 -5.43 -0.53 6.99
CA GLY A 27 -5.85 0.15 8.20
C GLY A 27 -4.82 1.13 8.77
N GLN A 28 -3.65 1.22 8.17
CA GLN A 28 -2.60 2.12 8.63
C GLN A 28 -2.46 3.29 7.66
N VAL A 29 -2.48 4.50 8.20
CA VAL A 29 -2.43 5.70 7.37
C VAL A 29 -0.98 6.07 7.06
N LEU A 30 -0.69 6.28 5.78
CA LEU A 30 0.61 6.74 5.30
C LEU A 30 0.42 8.06 4.58
N LYS A 31 1.29 9.00 4.84
CA LYS A 31 1.27 10.32 4.21
C LYS A 31 2.40 10.42 3.20
N ALA A 32 2.38 11.50 2.43
CA ALA A 32 3.42 11.74 1.43
C ALA A 32 4.81 11.61 2.07
N GLY A 33 5.67 10.82 1.44
CA GLY A 33 7.00 10.55 1.94
C GLY A 33 7.08 9.31 2.83
N ASP A 34 5.95 8.76 3.24
CA ASP A 34 5.94 7.56 4.07
C ASP A 34 6.00 6.30 3.21
N ALA A 35 6.48 5.24 3.81
CA ALA A 35 6.57 3.95 3.14
C ALA A 35 6.30 2.85 4.17
N ALA A 36 5.85 1.69 3.68
CA ALA A 36 5.61 0.54 4.51
C ALA A 36 6.02 -0.73 3.78
N ALA A 37 6.63 -1.64 4.52
CA ALA A 37 6.96 -2.96 4.00
C ALA A 37 5.96 -3.95 4.59
N LEU A 38 5.35 -4.75 3.73
CA LEU A 38 4.36 -5.73 4.12
C LEU A 38 4.87 -7.11 3.80
N SER A 39 4.88 -7.99 4.79
CA SER A 39 5.27 -9.37 4.57
C SER A 39 4.27 -10.26 5.29
N GLU A 40 4.09 -11.47 4.78
CA GLU A 40 3.16 -12.44 5.34
C GLU A 40 1.72 -11.95 5.35
N GLU A 41 1.41 -10.95 4.53
CA GLU A 41 0.05 -10.45 4.34
C GLU A 41 -0.52 -11.09 3.09
N ALA A 42 -1.68 -11.70 3.20
CA ALA A 42 -2.32 -12.28 2.03
C ALA A 42 -2.86 -11.21 1.10
N ARG A 43 -3.24 -10.08 1.65
CA ARG A 43 -3.86 -9.01 0.87
C ARG A 43 -3.35 -7.66 1.31
N VAL A 44 -3.22 -6.77 0.35
CA VAL A 44 -2.85 -5.38 0.62
C VAL A 44 -4.03 -4.52 0.18
N LYS A 45 -4.65 -3.85 1.12
CA LYS A 45 -5.78 -2.96 0.82
C LYS A 45 -5.31 -1.52 0.89
N LEU A 46 -5.52 -0.80 -0.20
CA LEU A 46 -5.14 0.60 -0.32
C LEU A 46 -6.40 1.44 -0.47
N ALA A 47 -6.53 2.44 0.36
CA ALA A 47 -7.67 3.35 0.29
C ALA A 47 -7.17 4.78 0.30
N ALA A 48 -7.52 5.55 -0.73
CA ALA A 48 -7.09 6.93 -0.86
C ALA A 48 -8.19 7.84 -0.31
N GLN A 49 -7.83 8.73 0.60
CA GLN A 49 -8.76 9.71 1.15
C GLN A 49 -8.81 10.97 0.29
N GLN A 50 -7.82 11.14 -0.56
CA GLN A 50 -7.69 12.28 -1.46
C GLN A 50 -6.83 11.85 -2.64
N PRO A 51 -6.76 12.65 -3.72
CA PRO A 51 -5.91 12.28 -4.84
C PRO A 51 -4.49 12.01 -4.37
N SER A 52 -3.96 10.84 -4.73
CA SER A 52 -2.68 10.38 -4.22
C SER A 52 -1.93 9.61 -5.28
N GLN A 53 -0.61 9.65 -5.20
CA GLN A 53 0.27 8.83 -6.05
C GLN A 53 1.02 7.85 -5.15
N VAL A 54 0.93 6.59 -5.49
CA VAL A 54 1.50 5.52 -4.68
C VAL A 54 2.27 4.57 -5.57
N LEU A 55 3.43 4.15 -5.09
CA LEU A 55 4.22 3.13 -5.76
C LEU A 55 4.07 1.84 -4.96
N LEU A 56 3.70 0.78 -5.66
CA LEU A 56 3.54 -0.54 -5.04
C LEU A 56 4.50 -1.50 -5.72
N PHE A 57 5.36 -2.11 -4.93
CA PHE A 57 6.33 -3.09 -5.42
C PHE A 57 5.99 -4.44 -4.83
N ASP A 58 5.88 -5.44 -5.70
CA ASP A 58 5.63 -6.83 -5.31
C ASP A 58 6.97 -7.56 -5.41
N LEU A 59 7.50 -7.96 -4.28
CA LEU A 59 8.85 -8.52 -4.19
C LEU A 59 8.83 -9.97 -3.77
N ASN A 60 9.86 -10.67 -4.19
CA ASN A 60 10.05 -12.06 -3.73
C ASN A 60 10.72 -12.11 -2.36
#